data_ad79b783134a138772640888c3c13997
#
_entry.id   ad79b783134a138772640888c3c13997
#
_cell.length_a   1.000
_cell.length_b   1.000
_cell.length_c   1.000
_cell.angle_alpha   90.00
_cell.angle_beta   90.00
_cell.angle_gamma   90.00
#
_symmetry.space_group_name_H-M   'P 1'
#
loop_
_entity.id
_entity.type
_entity.pdbx_description
1 polymer ?
#
loop_
_entity_poly.entity_id
_entity_poly.type
_entity_poly.pdbx_seq_one_letter_code
_entity_poly.pdbx_strand_id
1 'polypeptide(L)'
;MPNFDATSDEIKLPVLGDSLSGIVSKQQEFQLGRTWLKVFRSRVREFDDPLMQQYLENLIYNLATYSELENPNIELVIVNNPTMNAFAVPGGVVGIHTGLFAYAENEDQMVSVLAHELAHLSQRHFARGIESRRNSSAATLAGLLTGLVLAATVGGDAGMAAMAATQAMTLENQLRYSRSNEKEADRFGVRTMEKAGRDPGAVGDMFETMLKRLRYSGDRPPEFLLTHPVTEKRVSDARARTMGNSMRHYPDHPDYYLMKARAEVAMAKTPADSIKRFKKQLDDNTQQEAAAYYGLALVYMQTGQFNEAKAILGRLLKENPYQPAFHYSNIELDIAQQDYKSGLKKLEAQLNRNPGNYPLLSLKAETLWLDHQYEGAGEVLSLLARDRNQDPMVWYRLAEVRGLAGNISGVHQARAEYFILVGAFSLAREQLGLAQKLTMSDFKQSAIIRQRLRDVVLMEERAEKL
;
A
#
# COMPACT_ATOMS: atom_id res chain seq x y z
N MET A 1 -57.27 -13.66 -9.12
CA MET A 1 -56.71 -12.30 -8.99
C MET A 1 -55.27 -12.46 -8.56
N PRO A 2 -54.26 -12.19 -9.38
CA PRO A 2 -52.87 -12.25 -8.99
C PRO A 2 -52.45 -10.89 -8.42
N ASN A 3 -51.81 -10.94 -7.24
CA ASN A 3 -51.17 -9.82 -6.58
C ASN A 3 -49.94 -9.37 -7.41
N PHE A 4 -49.92 -8.12 -7.82
CA PHE A 4 -48.74 -7.43 -8.33
C PHE A 4 -47.98 -6.87 -7.12
N ASP A 5 -46.85 -7.49 -6.74
CA ASP A 5 -45.83 -6.87 -5.90
C ASP A 5 -45.08 -5.87 -6.78
N ALA A 6 -45.32 -4.60 -6.51
CA ALA A 6 -44.51 -3.50 -7.08
C ALA A 6 -43.17 -3.41 -6.33
N THR A 7 -42.12 -4.03 -6.89
CA THR A 7 -40.78 -3.69 -6.55
C THR A 7 -40.52 -2.27 -7.06
N SER A 8 -40.39 -1.33 -6.12
CA SER A 8 -39.96 0.04 -6.39
C SER A 8 -38.50 0.00 -6.86
N ASP A 9 -38.29 -0.02 -8.17
CA ASP A 9 -37.01 0.40 -8.74
C ASP A 9 -36.79 1.86 -8.32
N GLU A 10 -35.88 2.06 -7.38
CA GLU A 10 -35.35 3.39 -7.09
C GLU A 10 -34.68 3.91 -8.37
N ILE A 11 -35.40 4.77 -9.08
CA ILE A 11 -34.85 5.55 -10.18
C ILE A 11 -33.75 6.43 -9.55
N LYS A 12 -32.49 6.01 -9.67
CA LYS A 12 -31.35 6.86 -9.35
C LYS A 12 -31.37 8.02 -10.32
N LEU A 13 -31.95 9.14 -9.87
CA LEU A 13 -31.87 10.39 -10.59
C LEU A 13 -30.39 10.74 -10.80
N PRO A 14 -29.98 11.17 -12.01
CA PRO A 14 -28.62 11.67 -12.21
C PRO A 14 -28.39 12.81 -11.22
N VAL A 15 -27.28 12.71 -10.47
CA VAL A 15 -26.88 13.76 -9.51
C VAL A 15 -26.69 15.04 -10.32
N LEU A 16 -27.59 16.00 -10.16
CA LEU A 16 -27.49 17.35 -10.69
C LEU A 16 -26.27 18.02 -10.02
N GLY A 17 -25.10 17.83 -10.60
CA GLY A 17 -23.82 18.32 -10.05
C GLY A 17 -22.60 17.77 -10.78
N ASP A 18 -22.76 16.82 -11.67
CA ASP A 18 -21.67 16.27 -12.50
C ASP A 18 -21.34 17.21 -13.70
N SER A 19 -21.49 18.53 -13.49
CA SER A 19 -21.00 19.56 -14.41
C SER A 19 -19.46 19.68 -14.45
N LEU A 20 -18.77 18.77 -13.74
CA LEU A 20 -17.31 18.71 -13.64
C LEU A 20 -16.67 17.88 -14.76
N SER A 21 -17.40 17.49 -15.78
CA SER A 21 -16.89 16.78 -16.96
C SER A 21 -16.10 17.70 -17.92
N GLY A 22 -15.78 18.93 -17.51
CA GLY A 22 -15.29 19.94 -18.43
C GLY A 22 -13.81 19.88 -18.77
N ILE A 23 -12.90 19.56 -17.84
CA ILE A 23 -11.45 19.72 -18.05
C ILE A 23 -10.68 18.38 -17.89
N VAL A 24 -10.98 17.58 -16.84
CA VAL A 24 -10.31 16.30 -16.60
C VAL A 24 -11.33 15.18 -16.46
N SER A 25 -11.38 14.28 -17.43
CA SER A 25 -12.26 13.10 -17.37
C SER A 25 -11.74 12.05 -16.37
N LYS A 26 -12.65 11.18 -15.86
CA LYS A 26 -12.26 10.05 -14.99
C LYS A 26 -11.23 9.12 -15.66
N GLN A 27 -11.34 8.93 -16.97
CA GLN A 27 -10.38 8.14 -17.75
C GLN A 27 -9.00 8.82 -17.76
N GLN A 28 -8.95 10.14 -17.89
CA GLN A 28 -7.69 10.90 -17.80
C GLN A 28 -7.09 10.82 -16.41
N GLU A 29 -7.88 10.94 -15.34
CA GLU A 29 -7.41 10.72 -13.96
C GLU A 29 -6.82 9.33 -13.77
N PHE A 30 -7.49 8.30 -14.31
CA PHE A 30 -6.99 6.92 -14.24
C PHE A 30 -5.65 6.76 -14.97
N GLN A 31 -5.53 7.27 -16.18
CA GLN A 31 -4.27 7.21 -16.95
C GLN A 31 -3.15 7.99 -16.25
N LEU A 32 -3.48 9.13 -15.67
CA LEU A 32 -2.58 9.95 -14.90
C LEU A 32 -2.01 9.19 -13.70
N GLY A 33 -2.90 8.53 -12.91
CA GLY A 33 -2.49 7.73 -11.77
C GLY A 33 -1.62 6.53 -12.17
N ARG A 34 -1.95 5.85 -13.26
CA ARG A 34 -1.12 4.74 -13.77
C ARG A 34 0.25 5.21 -14.24
N THR A 35 0.35 6.36 -14.90
CA THR A 35 1.63 6.94 -15.31
C THR A 35 2.44 7.39 -14.10
N TRP A 36 1.79 8.07 -13.14
CA TRP A 36 2.41 8.45 -11.88
C TRP A 36 3.00 7.23 -11.16
N LEU A 37 2.22 6.15 -11.04
CA LEU A 37 2.65 4.93 -10.37
C LEU A 37 3.92 4.32 -11.00
N LYS A 38 4.02 4.34 -12.33
CA LYS A 38 5.21 3.87 -13.04
C LYS A 38 6.43 4.74 -12.74
N VAL A 39 6.26 6.06 -12.77
CA VAL A 39 7.34 7.01 -12.42
C VAL A 39 7.72 6.86 -10.94
N PHE A 40 6.75 6.67 -10.06
CA PHE A 40 7.00 6.39 -8.66
C PHE A 40 7.85 5.12 -8.48
N ARG A 41 7.41 4.01 -9.07
CA ARG A 41 8.08 2.70 -9.01
C ARG A 41 9.49 2.71 -9.62
N SER A 42 9.76 3.61 -10.58
CA SER A 42 11.11 3.79 -11.12
C SER A 42 12.10 4.44 -10.14
N ARG A 43 11.61 5.09 -9.09
CA ARG A 43 12.42 5.89 -8.15
C ARG A 43 12.37 5.38 -6.72
N VAL A 44 11.28 4.73 -6.34
CA VAL A 44 11.01 4.28 -4.96
C VAL A 44 10.84 2.77 -4.97
N ARG A 45 11.60 2.12 -4.11
CA ARG A 45 11.41 0.70 -3.85
C ARG A 45 10.25 0.55 -2.86
N GLU A 46 9.22 -0.17 -3.27
CA GLU A 46 8.11 -0.54 -2.39
C GLU A 46 8.60 -1.45 -1.27
N PHE A 47 7.93 -1.38 -0.12
CA PHE A 47 8.20 -2.26 1.01
C PHE A 47 7.65 -3.65 0.72
N ASP A 48 8.53 -4.63 0.69
CA ASP A 48 8.21 -6.00 0.31
C ASP A 48 7.92 -6.84 1.56
N ASP A 49 6.68 -6.76 2.05
CA ASP A 49 6.13 -7.60 3.10
C ASP A 49 4.72 -8.06 2.69
N PRO A 50 4.58 -9.28 2.13
CA PRO A 50 3.30 -9.78 1.64
C PRO A 50 2.20 -9.83 2.71
N LEU A 51 2.56 -10.08 3.98
CA LEU A 51 1.59 -10.13 5.07
C LEU A 51 1.02 -8.73 5.37
N MET A 52 1.88 -7.72 5.43
CA MET A 52 1.47 -6.32 5.62
C MET A 52 0.69 -5.80 4.41
N GLN A 53 1.12 -6.15 3.19
CA GLN A 53 0.41 -5.80 1.96
C GLN A 53 -1.03 -6.31 1.99
N GLN A 54 -1.23 -7.59 2.28
CA GLN A 54 -2.57 -8.20 2.36
C GLN A 54 -3.43 -7.57 3.45
N TYR A 55 -2.84 -7.30 4.62
CA TYR A 55 -3.54 -6.64 5.71
C TYR A 55 -4.05 -5.25 5.30
N LEU A 56 -3.20 -4.42 4.73
CA LEU A 56 -3.56 -3.06 4.32
C LEU A 56 -4.51 -3.05 3.12
N GLU A 57 -4.33 -3.97 2.16
CA GLU A 57 -5.28 -4.13 1.04
C GLU A 57 -6.68 -4.46 1.55
N ASN A 58 -6.80 -5.42 2.48
CA ASN A 58 -8.09 -5.77 3.07
C ASN A 58 -8.71 -4.58 3.82
N LEU A 59 -7.91 -3.82 4.55
CA LEU A 59 -8.36 -2.65 5.31
C LEU A 59 -8.86 -1.55 4.37
N ILE A 60 -8.08 -1.19 3.36
CA ILE A 60 -8.43 -0.15 2.37
C ILE A 60 -9.62 -0.58 1.53
N TYR A 61 -9.66 -1.84 1.07
CA TYR A 61 -10.77 -2.34 0.27
C TYR A 61 -12.09 -2.32 1.05
N ASN A 62 -12.04 -2.71 2.32
CA ASN A 62 -13.19 -2.60 3.22
C ASN A 62 -13.66 -1.14 3.32
N LEU A 63 -12.76 -0.20 3.60
CA LEU A 63 -13.11 1.23 3.67
C LEU A 63 -13.64 1.78 2.35
N ALA A 64 -13.04 1.40 1.22
CA ALA A 64 -13.46 1.83 -0.10
C ALA A 64 -14.91 1.41 -0.41
N THR A 65 -15.33 0.22 0.06
CA THR A 65 -16.70 -0.29 -0.10
C THR A 65 -17.74 0.59 0.59
N TYR A 66 -17.37 1.23 1.72
CA TYR A 66 -18.24 2.14 2.47
C TYR A 66 -18.03 3.62 2.13
N SER A 67 -17.02 3.92 1.30
CA SER A 67 -16.75 5.27 0.80
C SER A 67 -17.68 5.64 -0.36
N GLU A 68 -17.56 6.87 -0.85
CA GLU A 68 -18.27 7.31 -2.05
C GLU A 68 -17.44 7.14 -3.33
N LEU A 69 -16.47 6.21 -3.33
CA LEU A 69 -15.72 5.85 -4.53
C LEU A 69 -16.59 5.04 -5.48
N GLU A 70 -16.67 5.48 -6.72
CA GLU A 70 -17.39 4.73 -7.78
C GLU A 70 -16.65 3.45 -8.18
N ASN A 71 -15.33 3.48 -8.16
CA ASN A 71 -14.49 2.33 -8.46
C ASN A 71 -13.61 2.02 -7.24
N PRO A 72 -13.89 0.93 -6.50
CA PRO A 72 -13.13 0.55 -5.32
C PRO A 72 -11.79 -0.13 -5.65
N ASN A 73 -11.43 -0.28 -6.93
CA ASN A 73 -10.15 -0.86 -7.32
C ASN A 73 -9.01 0.12 -7.01
N ILE A 74 -8.42 -0.06 -5.85
CA ILE A 74 -7.31 0.75 -5.35
C ILE A 74 -6.01 -0.02 -5.53
N GLU A 75 -5.01 0.67 -6.06
CA GLU A 75 -3.63 0.21 -6.10
C GLU A 75 -2.94 0.74 -4.86
N LEU A 76 -2.49 -0.16 -4.00
CA LEU A 76 -1.78 0.19 -2.78
C LEU A 76 -0.28 0.11 -2.99
N VAL A 77 0.44 1.14 -2.57
CA VAL A 77 1.91 1.15 -2.46
C VAL A 77 2.33 1.39 -1.02
N ILE A 78 3.22 0.55 -0.50
CA ILE A 78 3.78 0.71 0.84
C ILE A 78 5.24 1.15 0.71
N VAL A 79 5.60 2.18 1.46
CA VAL A 79 6.97 2.73 1.46
C VAL A 79 7.60 2.50 2.83
N ASN A 80 8.76 1.87 2.88
CA ASN A 80 9.52 1.76 4.13
C ASN A 80 10.16 3.11 4.46
N ASN A 81 9.38 3.98 5.09
CA ASN A 81 9.80 5.31 5.49
C ASN A 81 9.26 5.59 6.90
N PRO A 82 10.13 5.97 7.87
CA PRO A 82 9.75 6.22 9.25
C PRO A 82 8.94 7.51 9.45
N THR A 83 8.82 8.36 8.43
CA THR A 83 7.98 9.56 8.52
C THR A 83 6.51 9.20 8.44
N MET A 84 5.67 9.96 9.15
CA MET A 84 4.24 9.81 9.03
C MET A 84 3.77 10.40 7.70
N ASN A 85 3.29 9.54 6.81
CA ASN A 85 2.68 9.97 5.56
C ASN A 85 1.66 8.93 5.05
N ALA A 86 0.62 9.42 4.41
CA ALA A 86 -0.25 8.70 3.50
C ALA A 86 -0.67 9.68 2.41
N PHE A 87 -0.97 9.19 1.23
CA PHE A 87 -1.35 10.04 0.11
C PHE A 87 -2.25 9.29 -0.86
N ALA A 88 -3.11 10.04 -1.51
CA ALA A 88 -3.96 9.53 -2.57
C ALA A 88 -3.65 10.24 -3.90
N VAL A 89 -3.51 9.44 -4.97
CA VAL A 89 -3.26 9.92 -6.32
C VAL A 89 -4.48 9.62 -7.20
N PRO A 90 -4.90 10.55 -8.08
CA PRO A 90 -5.98 10.29 -9.01
C PRO A 90 -5.85 8.94 -9.71
N GLY A 91 -6.98 8.32 -10.04
CA GLY A 91 -6.97 6.99 -10.65
C GLY A 91 -6.84 5.83 -9.66
N GLY A 92 -7.07 6.10 -8.36
CA GLY A 92 -7.20 5.06 -7.34
C GLY A 92 -5.86 4.48 -6.87
N VAL A 93 -4.81 5.29 -6.75
CA VAL A 93 -3.56 4.88 -6.10
C VAL A 93 -3.52 5.46 -4.69
N VAL A 94 -3.23 4.64 -3.69
CA VAL A 94 -3.03 5.06 -2.30
C VAL A 94 -1.66 4.61 -1.84
N GLY A 95 -0.90 5.55 -1.30
CA GLY A 95 0.42 5.28 -0.72
C GLY A 95 0.40 5.40 0.80
N ILE A 96 1.15 4.53 1.48
CA ILE A 96 1.27 4.50 2.93
C ILE A 96 2.75 4.36 3.30
N HIS A 97 3.24 5.25 4.17
CA HIS A 97 4.54 5.06 4.80
C HIS A 97 4.40 4.15 6.03
N THR A 98 5.37 3.25 6.23
CA THR A 98 5.43 2.41 7.43
C THR A 98 5.43 3.23 8.71
N GLY A 99 5.92 4.46 8.66
CA GLY A 99 5.86 5.42 9.77
C GLY A 99 4.45 5.73 10.28
N LEU A 100 3.42 5.60 9.45
CA LEU A 100 2.03 5.81 9.91
C LEU A 100 1.66 4.84 11.03
N PHE A 101 2.15 3.58 11.02
CA PHE A 101 1.98 2.64 12.12
C PHE A 101 2.59 3.11 13.44
N ALA A 102 3.73 3.79 13.37
CA ALA A 102 4.39 4.32 14.56
C ALA A 102 3.67 5.54 15.16
N TYR A 103 2.93 6.27 14.33
CA TYR A 103 2.19 7.46 14.75
C TYR A 103 0.80 7.14 15.26
N ALA A 104 0.05 6.28 14.60
CA ALA A 104 -1.26 5.87 15.04
C ALA A 104 -1.17 4.96 16.28
N GLU A 105 -1.97 5.21 17.28
CA GLU A 105 -1.98 4.44 18.54
C GLU A 105 -2.74 3.13 18.39
N ASN A 106 -3.82 3.14 17.58
CA ASN A 106 -4.66 2.00 17.25
C ASN A 106 -5.05 2.00 15.76
N GLU A 107 -5.74 0.93 15.33
CA GLU A 107 -6.16 0.77 13.93
C GLU A 107 -7.10 1.90 13.49
N ASP A 108 -8.04 2.32 14.32
CA ASP A 108 -9.01 3.34 13.93
C ASP A 108 -8.39 4.73 13.74
N GLN A 109 -7.29 5.05 14.43
CA GLN A 109 -6.51 6.23 14.13
C GLN A 109 -5.84 6.13 12.74
N MET A 110 -5.28 4.97 12.37
CA MET A 110 -4.77 4.74 11.01
C MET A 110 -5.89 4.82 9.99
N VAL A 111 -7.02 4.16 10.24
CA VAL A 111 -8.22 4.18 9.40
C VAL A 111 -8.71 5.59 9.16
N SER A 112 -8.62 6.48 10.15
CA SER A 112 -9.03 7.88 10.02
C SER A 112 -8.24 8.62 8.93
N VAL A 113 -6.94 8.37 8.84
CA VAL A 113 -6.07 8.92 7.78
C VAL A 113 -6.42 8.31 6.43
N LEU A 114 -6.59 6.99 6.36
CA LEU A 114 -6.94 6.31 5.11
C LEU A 114 -8.32 6.73 4.58
N ALA A 115 -9.31 6.88 5.47
CA ALA A 115 -10.65 7.36 5.11
C ALA A 115 -10.62 8.82 4.60
N HIS A 116 -9.73 9.65 5.14
CA HIS A 116 -9.47 11.01 4.66
C HIS A 116 -8.88 11.00 3.24
N GLU A 117 -7.89 10.14 2.98
CA GLU A 117 -7.31 9.98 1.64
C GLU A 117 -8.33 9.47 0.61
N LEU A 118 -9.14 8.47 1.01
CA LEU A 118 -10.24 7.98 0.16
C LEU A 118 -11.29 9.07 -0.13
N ALA A 119 -11.52 9.98 0.81
CA ALA A 119 -12.41 11.12 0.59
C ALA A 119 -11.84 12.09 -0.45
N HIS A 120 -10.52 12.34 -0.45
CA HIS A 120 -9.89 13.13 -1.50
C HIS A 120 -10.09 12.52 -2.89
N LEU A 121 -10.01 11.20 -3.03
CA LEU A 121 -10.28 10.48 -4.28
C LEU A 121 -11.75 10.56 -4.68
N SER A 122 -12.66 10.23 -3.77
CA SER A 122 -14.10 10.17 -4.06
C SER A 122 -14.69 11.54 -4.41
N GLN A 123 -14.20 12.59 -3.78
CA GLN A 123 -14.61 13.97 -4.04
C GLN A 123 -13.81 14.63 -5.18
N ARG A 124 -12.89 13.90 -5.82
CA ARG A 124 -12.08 14.34 -6.96
C ARG A 124 -11.37 15.67 -6.70
N HIS A 125 -10.82 15.87 -5.49
CA HIS A 125 -10.23 17.14 -5.08
C HIS A 125 -9.07 17.59 -5.99
N PHE A 126 -8.34 16.61 -6.55
CA PHE A 126 -7.25 16.89 -7.50
C PHE A 126 -7.80 17.51 -8.80
N ALA A 127 -8.80 16.87 -9.44
CA ALA A 127 -9.40 17.36 -10.68
C ALA A 127 -10.03 18.76 -10.47
N ARG A 128 -10.77 18.95 -9.38
CA ARG A 128 -11.35 20.24 -8.99
C ARG A 128 -10.28 21.31 -8.74
N GLY A 129 -9.14 20.92 -8.19
CA GLY A 129 -7.98 21.81 -8.01
C GLY A 129 -7.39 22.29 -9.33
N ILE A 130 -7.33 21.43 -10.35
CA ILE A 130 -6.92 21.82 -11.71
C ILE A 130 -7.92 22.75 -12.35
N GLU A 131 -9.22 22.44 -12.27
CA GLU A 131 -10.29 23.26 -12.85
C GLU A 131 -10.34 24.66 -12.27
N SER A 132 -10.11 24.80 -10.95
CA SER A 132 -10.09 26.11 -10.30
C SER A 132 -8.96 27.02 -10.78
N ARG A 133 -7.91 26.45 -11.38
CA ARG A 133 -6.75 27.18 -11.93
C ARG A 133 -6.88 27.32 -13.45
N ARG A 134 -7.87 28.02 -13.92
CA ARG A 134 -8.37 28.18 -15.30
C ARG A 134 -7.33 28.37 -16.44
N ASN A 135 -6.02 28.48 -16.15
CA ASN A 135 -4.94 28.71 -17.11
C ASN A 135 -3.86 27.60 -17.07
N SER A 136 -4.14 26.42 -16.54
CA SER A 136 -3.14 25.37 -16.37
C SER A 136 -2.94 24.58 -17.66
N SER A 137 -1.76 24.69 -18.27
CA SER A 137 -1.33 23.89 -19.43
C SER A 137 -0.99 22.44 -19.03
N ALA A 138 -0.89 21.54 -20.01
CA ALA A 138 -0.42 20.14 -19.82
C ALA A 138 0.93 20.07 -19.06
N ALA A 139 1.80 21.07 -19.22
CA ALA A 139 3.05 21.22 -18.46
C ALA A 139 2.83 21.39 -16.95
N THR A 140 1.70 22.00 -16.55
CA THR A 140 1.34 22.14 -15.12
C THR A 140 0.90 20.79 -14.52
N LEU A 141 0.23 19.93 -15.30
CA LEU A 141 -0.13 18.57 -14.90
C LEU A 141 1.10 17.69 -14.70
N ALA A 142 2.03 17.73 -15.64
CA ALA A 142 3.30 17.02 -15.52
C ALA A 142 4.13 17.50 -14.30
N GLY A 143 4.13 18.80 -14.06
CA GLY A 143 4.78 19.40 -12.87
C GLY A 143 4.15 18.96 -11.55
N LEU A 144 2.82 18.87 -11.50
CA LEU A 144 2.09 18.39 -10.31
C LEU A 144 2.38 16.91 -10.02
N LEU A 145 2.46 16.08 -11.07
CA LEU A 145 2.81 14.67 -10.93
C LEU A 145 4.24 14.47 -10.44
N THR A 146 5.17 15.23 -11.01
CA THR A 146 6.57 15.21 -10.56
C THR A 146 6.66 15.63 -9.09
N GLY A 147 5.86 16.59 -8.67
CA GLY A 147 5.76 17.06 -7.31
C GLY A 147 5.24 16.01 -6.34
N LEU A 148 4.19 15.28 -6.72
CA LEU A 148 3.67 14.15 -5.93
C LEU A 148 4.70 13.01 -5.78
N VAL A 149 5.47 12.72 -6.84
CA VAL A 149 6.58 11.75 -6.76
C VAL A 149 7.64 12.24 -5.79
N LEU A 150 8.02 13.51 -5.87
CA LEU A 150 9.03 14.10 -4.98
C LEU A 150 8.55 14.13 -3.52
N ALA A 151 7.30 14.51 -3.27
CA ALA A 151 6.73 14.50 -1.92
C ALA A 151 6.69 13.08 -1.30
N ALA A 152 6.46 12.06 -2.12
CA ALA A 152 6.47 10.67 -1.67
C ALA A 152 7.89 10.08 -1.49
N THR A 153 8.92 10.72 -2.04
CA THR A 153 10.31 10.18 -2.06
C THR A 153 11.27 10.90 -1.11
N VAL A 154 10.96 12.12 -0.66
CA VAL A 154 11.89 12.99 0.10
C VAL A 154 11.76 12.76 1.60
N GLY A 155 12.04 11.57 2.08
CA GLY A 155 12.12 11.24 3.51
C GLY A 155 13.53 11.05 4.07
N GLY A 156 14.60 11.37 3.33
CA GLY A 156 15.98 11.20 3.76
C GLY A 156 16.81 12.49 3.76
N ASP A 157 17.74 12.61 4.70
CA ASP A 157 18.62 13.78 4.90
C ASP A 157 19.39 14.26 3.64
N ALA A 158 19.57 13.39 2.64
CA ALA A 158 20.31 13.70 1.42
C ALA A 158 19.47 14.37 0.32
N GLY A 159 18.13 14.21 0.32
CA GLY A 159 17.25 14.77 -0.72
C GLY A 159 16.92 16.25 -0.50
N MET A 160 16.96 16.71 0.73
CA MET A 160 16.60 18.09 1.11
C MET A 160 17.66 19.13 0.77
N ALA A 161 18.93 18.75 0.75
CA ALA A 161 20.03 19.66 0.44
C ALA A 161 20.11 20.01 -1.06
N ALA A 162 19.55 19.19 -1.94
CA ALA A 162 19.58 19.38 -3.39
C ALA A 162 18.40 20.18 -3.94
N MET A 163 17.31 20.34 -3.18
CA MET A 163 16.16 21.14 -3.58
C MET A 163 16.31 22.54 -3.03
N ALA A 164 16.94 23.41 -3.81
CA ALA A 164 17.00 24.84 -3.50
C ALA A 164 15.62 25.35 -3.05
N ALA A 165 15.57 26.01 -1.89
CA ALA A 165 14.39 26.39 -1.12
C ALA A 165 13.24 27.07 -1.93
N THR A 166 13.51 27.65 -3.07
CA THR A 166 12.54 28.34 -3.94
C THR A 166 11.63 27.40 -4.75
N GLN A 167 12.11 26.26 -5.22
CA GLN A 167 11.27 25.34 -6.00
C GLN A 167 10.40 24.45 -5.12
N ALA A 168 10.92 24.01 -3.96
CA ALA A 168 10.19 23.19 -3.01
C ALA A 168 8.96 23.92 -2.45
N MET A 169 9.07 25.20 -2.08
CA MET A 169 7.95 26.01 -1.58
C MET A 169 6.86 26.21 -2.63
N THR A 170 7.21 26.34 -3.90
CA THR A 170 6.23 26.50 -4.99
C THR A 170 5.48 25.19 -5.23
N LEU A 171 6.18 24.08 -5.17
CA LEU A 171 5.61 22.73 -5.32
C LEU A 171 4.70 22.37 -4.14
N GLU A 172 5.14 22.62 -2.91
CA GLU A 172 4.37 22.42 -1.68
C GLU A 172 3.05 23.22 -1.70
N ASN A 173 3.09 24.48 -2.13
CA ASN A 173 1.89 25.30 -2.29
C ASN A 173 0.97 24.81 -3.42
N GLN A 174 1.49 24.12 -4.43
CA GLN A 174 0.69 23.53 -5.51
C GLN A 174 -0.01 22.24 -5.07
N LEU A 175 0.60 21.46 -4.18
CA LEU A 175 0.04 20.22 -3.65
C LEU A 175 -0.91 20.42 -2.48
N ARG A 176 -0.85 21.57 -1.82
CA ARG A 176 -1.70 21.86 -0.66
C ARG A 176 -3.17 21.99 -1.08
N TYR A 177 -3.99 21.08 -0.58
CA TYR A 177 -5.42 21.15 -0.76
C TYR A 177 -6.02 22.40 -0.11
N SER A 178 -7.08 22.95 -0.70
CA SER A 178 -7.75 24.09 -0.10
C SER A 178 -8.35 23.73 1.26
N ARG A 179 -8.48 24.72 2.16
CA ARG A 179 -9.12 24.50 3.48
C ARG A 179 -10.55 23.96 3.37
N SER A 180 -11.24 24.23 2.27
CA SER A 180 -12.58 23.67 2.02
C SER A 180 -12.51 22.21 1.66
N ASN A 181 -11.52 21.79 0.84
CA ASN A 181 -11.31 20.38 0.49
C ASN A 181 -10.95 19.57 1.73
N GLU A 182 -10.08 20.10 2.63
CA GLU A 182 -9.75 19.44 3.89
C GLU A 182 -10.99 19.18 4.75
N LYS A 183 -11.84 20.20 4.92
CA LYS A 183 -13.10 20.05 5.68
C LYS A 183 -14.09 19.07 5.03
N GLU A 184 -14.12 19.06 3.70
CA GLU A 184 -14.92 18.12 2.93
C GLU A 184 -14.38 16.69 3.13
N ALA A 185 -13.08 16.49 3.00
CA ALA A 185 -12.43 15.20 3.23
C ALA A 185 -12.63 14.69 4.67
N ASP A 186 -12.48 15.54 5.67
CA ASP A 186 -12.78 15.20 7.08
C ASP A 186 -14.22 14.71 7.25
N ARG A 187 -15.19 15.42 6.63
CA ARG A 187 -16.61 15.06 6.74
C ARG A 187 -16.92 13.71 6.08
N PHE A 188 -16.39 13.48 4.88
CA PHE A 188 -16.61 12.23 4.16
C PHE A 188 -15.83 11.09 4.78
N GLY A 189 -14.62 11.34 5.30
CA GLY A 189 -13.83 10.37 6.04
C GLY A 189 -14.55 9.87 7.30
N VAL A 190 -15.06 10.77 8.13
CA VAL A 190 -15.87 10.42 9.31
C VAL A 190 -17.07 9.55 8.90
N ARG A 191 -17.82 9.94 7.87
CA ARG A 191 -18.97 9.18 7.36
C ARG A 191 -18.57 7.77 6.88
N THR A 192 -17.43 7.66 6.20
CA THR A 192 -16.90 6.37 5.75
C THR A 192 -16.59 5.47 6.94
N MET A 193 -15.94 6.00 7.98
CA MET A 193 -15.67 5.27 9.21
C MET A 193 -16.94 4.79 9.90
N GLU A 194 -17.93 5.66 10.04
CA GLU A 194 -19.24 5.31 10.65
C GLU A 194 -19.93 4.16 9.90
N LYS A 195 -19.98 4.24 8.56
CA LYS A 195 -20.57 3.20 7.70
C LYS A 195 -19.79 1.88 7.78
N ALA A 196 -18.46 1.95 7.90
CA ALA A 196 -17.59 0.79 8.04
C ALA A 196 -17.57 0.20 9.46
N GLY A 197 -18.34 0.77 10.40
CA GLY A 197 -18.41 0.30 11.80
C GLY A 197 -17.13 0.61 12.59
N ARG A 198 -16.36 1.62 12.18
CA ARG A 198 -15.14 2.09 12.83
C ARG A 198 -15.42 3.25 13.78
N ASP A 199 -14.54 3.44 14.76
CA ASP A 199 -14.68 4.56 15.71
C ASP A 199 -14.38 5.91 15.03
N PRO A 200 -15.41 6.73 14.75
CA PRO A 200 -15.19 8.05 14.14
C PRO A 200 -14.51 9.04 15.10
N GLY A 201 -14.52 8.77 16.42
CA GLY A 201 -13.81 9.57 17.43
C GLY A 201 -12.29 9.56 17.23
N ALA A 202 -11.78 8.48 16.66
CA ALA A 202 -10.36 8.31 16.34
C ALA A 202 -9.81 9.39 15.38
N VAL A 203 -10.66 10.07 14.60
CA VAL A 203 -10.26 11.24 13.77
C VAL A 203 -9.73 12.36 14.66
N GLY A 204 -10.48 12.70 15.72
CA GLY A 204 -10.06 13.71 16.69
C GLY A 204 -8.79 13.30 17.44
N ASP A 205 -8.72 12.03 17.87
CA ASP A 205 -7.56 11.47 18.57
C ASP A 205 -6.31 11.53 17.71
N MET A 206 -6.42 11.15 16.41
CA MET A 206 -5.31 11.20 15.46
C MET A 206 -4.82 12.63 15.23
N PHE A 207 -5.75 13.60 15.07
CA PHE A 207 -5.37 15.01 14.93
C PHE A 207 -4.66 15.55 16.19
N GLU A 208 -5.10 15.19 17.39
CA GLU A 208 -4.42 15.56 18.63
C GLU A 208 -3.02 14.92 18.72
N THR A 209 -2.89 13.66 18.33
CA THR A 209 -1.60 12.96 18.25
C THR A 209 -0.65 13.68 17.28
N MET A 210 -1.14 14.08 16.11
CA MET A 210 -0.38 14.85 15.12
C MET A 210 0.09 16.20 15.68
N LEU A 211 -0.82 16.96 16.32
CA LEU A 211 -0.47 18.25 16.93
C LEU A 211 0.51 18.12 18.10
N LYS A 212 0.33 17.11 18.94
CA LYS A 212 1.26 16.78 20.02
C LYS A 212 2.67 16.56 19.47
N ARG A 213 2.80 15.67 18.48
CA ARG A 213 4.09 15.33 17.90
C ARG A 213 4.72 16.51 17.16
N LEU A 214 3.93 17.35 16.50
CA LEU A 214 4.41 18.57 15.86
C LEU A 214 5.10 19.51 16.88
N ARG A 215 4.55 19.64 18.10
CA ARG A 215 5.13 20.45 19.18
C ARG A 215 6.48 19.92 19.66
N TYR A 216 6.73 18.60 19.53
CA TYR A 216 7.97 17.95 20.00
C TYR A 216 8.96 17.62 18.86
N SER A 217 8.58 17.80 17.58
CA SER A 217 9.41 17.41 16.43
C SER A 217 10.48 18.44 16.02
N GLY A 218 10.58 19.57 16.73
CA GLY A 218 11.45 20.67 16.34
C GLY A 218 10.98 21.34 15.04
N ASP A 219 11.92 21.71 14.16
CA ASP A 219 11.60 22.52 12.98
C ASP A 219 11.01 21.77 11.78
N ARG A 220 10.82 20.43 11.86
CA ARG A 220 10.33 19.63 10.71
C ARG A 220 9.00 18.94 11.03
N PRO A 221 7.87 19.44 10.50
CA PRO A 221 6.60 18.74 10.61
C PRO A 221 6.62 17.42 9.81
N PRO A 222 5.83 16.40 10.22
CA PRO A 222 5.56 15.23 9.39
C PRO A 222 5.08 15.61 8.00
N GLU A 223 5.48 14.86 6.97
CA GLU A 223 5.16 15.15 5.56
C GLU A 223 3.66 15.27 5.31
N PHE A 224 2.87 14.42 5.95
CA PHE A 224 1.41 14.49 5.89
C PHE A 224 0.87 15.87 6.26
N LEU A 225 1.45 16.52 7.29
CA LEU A 225 0.99 17.84 7.73
C LEU A 225 1.39 18.99 6.79
N LEU A 226 2.33 18.76 5.89
CA LEU A 226 2.70 19.75 4.85
C LEU A 226 1.60 19.84 3.79
N THR A 227 1.00 18.72 3.41
CA THR A 227 -0.08 18.65 2.42
C THR A 227 -1.45 18.80 3.05
N HIS A 228 -1.65 18.27 4.28
CA HIS A 228 -2.90 18.27 5.04
C HIS A 228 -2.74 18.96 6.40
N PRO A 229 -2.67 20.30 6.47
CA PRO A 229 -2.45 21.01 7.72
C PRO A 229 -3.56 20.74 8.74
N VAL A 230 -3.18 20.23 9.91
CA VAL A 230 -4.10 20.05 11.04
C VAL A 230 -4.11 21.34 11.85
N THR A 231 -5.31 21.84 12.17
CA THR A 231 -5.54 23.03 12.97
C THR A 231 -6.42 22.70 14.17
N GLU A 232 -6.32 23.47 15.24
CA GLU A 232 -7.21 23.34 16.42
C GLU A 232 -8.70 23.36 16.02
N LYS A 233 -9.03 24.09 14.94
CA LYS A 233 -10.39 24.10 14.41
C LYS A 233 -10.80 22.77 13.82
N ARG A 234 -9.92 22.07 13.07
CA ARG A 234 -10.23 20.71 12.53
C ARG A 234 -10.43 19.72 13.68
N VAL A 235 -9.61 19.80 14.72
CA VAL A 235 -9.79 18.97 15.95
C VAL A 235 -11.16 19.23 16.56
N SER A 236 -11.50 20.50 16.82
CA SER A 236 -12.80 20.88 17.40
C SER A 236 -13.99 20.45 16.51
N ASP A 237 -13.89 20.64 15.19
CA ASP A 237 -14.92 20.23 14.24
C ASP A 237 -15.08 18.70 14.20
N ALA A 238 -13.99 17.91 14.28
CA ALA A 238 -14.01 16.46 14.35
C ALA A 238 -14.69 15.99 15.64
N ARG A 239 -14.27 16.52 16.80
CA ARG A 239 -14.88 16.20 18.11
C ARG A 239 -16.38 16.51 18.13
N ALA A 240 -16.78 17.68 17.64
CA ALA A 240 -18.20 18.07 17.62
C ALA A 240 -19.05 17.12 16.74
N ARG A 241 -18.52 16.62 15.63
CA ARG A 241 -19.22 15.67 14.75
C ARG A 241 -19.40 14.29 15.38
N THR A 242 -18.45 13.87 16.19
CA THR A 242 -18.39 12.50 16.75
C THR A 242 -18.93 12.39 18.17
N MET A 243 -19.35 13.50 18.79
CA MET A 243 -19.90 13.54 20.17
C MET A 243 -21.03 12.54 20.41
N GLY A 244 -21.92 12.33 19.42
CA GLY A 244 -23.03 11.38 19.52
C GLY A 244 -22.61 9.89 19.52
N ASN A 245 -21.38 9.58 19.12
CA ASN A 245 -20.85 8.23 18.99
C ASN A 245 -20.03 7.78 20.23
N SER A 246 -19.74 8.70 21.15
CA SER A 246 -18.90 8.43 22.33
C SER A 246 -19.42 7.34 23.27
N MET A 247 -20.69 6.97 23.17
CA MET A 247 -21.32 5.89 23.96
C MET A 247 -21.26 4.51 23.26
N ARG A 248 -20.78 4.43 22.02
CA ARG A 248 -20.64 3.15 21.33
C ARG A 248 -19.30 2.52 21.68
N HIS A 249 -19.32 1.22 21.94
CA HIS A 249 -18.09 0.44 22.09
C HIS A 249 -17.68 -0.08 20.72
N TYR A 250 -16.45 0.24 20.32
CA TYR A 250 -15.84 -0.27 19.10
C TYR A 250 -14.85 -1.39 19.45
N PRO A 251 -14.79 -2.47 18.65
CA PRO A 251 -13.87 -3.58 18.93
C PRO A 251 -12.42 -3.13 18.76
N ASP A 252 -11.54 -3.69 19.57
CA ASP A 252 -10.10 -3.58 19.32
C ASP A 252 -9.68 -4.51 18.17
N HIS A 253 -8.65 -4.13 17.45
CA HIS A 253 -8.14 -4.83 16.28
C HIS A 253 -6.71 -5.35 16.53
N PRO A 254 -6.54 -6.52 17.15
CA PRO A 254 -5.23 -7.01 17.58
C PRO A 254 -4.26 -7.21 16.42
N ASP A 255 -4.74 -7.53 15.21
CA ASP A 255 -3.91 -7.67 14.01
C ASP A 255 -3.14 -6.39 13.66
N TYR A 256 -3.71 -5.23 13.95
CA TYR A 256 -3.05 -3.94 13.78
C TYR A 256 -1.71 -3.88 14.54
N TYR A 257 -1.72 -4.30 15.80
CA TYR A 257 -0.52 -4.22 16.65
C TYR A 257 0.57 -5.20 16.20
N LEU A 258 0.19 -6.33 15.59
CA LEU A 258 1.15 -7.26 14.98
C LEU A 258 1.80 -6.64 13.74
N MET A 259 1.00 -5.99 12.87
CA MET A 259 1.54 -5.27 11.70
C MET A 259 2.37 -4.05 12.12
N LYS A 260 1.95 -3.33 13.17
CA LYS A 260 2.73 -2.26 13.78
C LYS A 260 4.09 -2.75 14.27
N ALA A 261 4.14 -3.91 14.94
CA ALA A 261 5.40 -4.52 15.37
C ALA A 261 6.31 -4.86 14.18
N ARG A 262 5.77 -5.41 13.07
CA ARG A 262 6.53 -5.65 11.84
C ARG A 262 7.08 -4.35 11.24
N ALA A 263 6.26 -3.31 11.15
CA ALA A 263 6.68 -1.99 10.67
C ALA A 263 7.77 -1.38 11.56
N GLU A 264 7.64 -1.46 12.88
CA GLU A 264 8.63 -0.95 13.84
C GLU A 264 9.97 -1.68 13.75
N VAL A 265 9.96 -3.00 13.52
CA VAL A 265 11.17 -3.79 13.27
C VAL A 265 11.83 -3.36 11.95
N ALA A 266 11.04 -3.18 10.89
CA ALA A 266 11.57 -2.79 9.57
C ALA A 266 12.17 -1.37 9.54
N MET A 267 11.65 -0.45 10.37
CA MET A 267 12.11 0.94 10.47
C MET A 267 13.24 1.15 11.47
N ALA A 268 13.55 0.16 12.30
CA ALA A 268 14.53 0.31 13.37
C ALA A 268 15.93 0.55 12.82
N LYS A 269 16.64 1.49 13.41
CA LYS A 269 18.04 1.76 13.03
C LYS A 269 18.96 0.58 13.34
N THR A 270 18.73 -0.08 14.47
CA THR A 270 19.46 -1.28 14.87
C THR A 270 18.53 -2.31 15.50
N PRO A 271 18.85 -3.61 15.40
CA PRO A 271 18.10 -4.65 16.13
C PRO A 271 18.06 -4.42 17.64
N ALA A 272 19.13 -3.87 18.22
CA ALA A 272 19.21 -3.56 19.66
C ALA A 272 18.16 -2.52 20.07
N ASP A 273 17.89 -1.52 19.24
CA ASP A 273 16.84 -0.52 19.50
C ASP A 273 15.46 -1.16 19.55
N SER A 274 15.17 -2.09 18.61
CA SER A 274 13.92 -2.85 18.60
C SER A 274 13.78 -3.72 19.85
N ILE A 275 14.81 -4.48 20.23
CA ILE A 275 14.80 -5.31 21.44
C ILE A 275 14.51 -4.44 22.67
N LYS A 276 15.23 -3.32 22.81
CA LYS A 276 15.02 -2.39 23.92
C LYS A 276 13.58 -1.85 23.97
N ARG A 277 13.03 -1.48 22.83
CA ARG A 277 11.66 -0.97 22.70
C ARG A 277 10.65 -2.02 23.13
N PHE A 278 10.69 -3.23 22.57
CA PHE A 278 9.70 -4.27 22.88
C PHE A 278 9.82 -4.77 24.33
N LYS A 279 11.04 -4.88 24.89
CA LYS A 279 11.22 -5.19 26.31
C LYS A 279 10.58 -4.12 27.20
N LYS A 280 10.79 -2.84 26.87
CA LYS A 280 10.14 -1.74 27.60
C LYS A 280 8.61 -1.82 27.52
N GLN A 281 8.02 -2.15 26.35
CA GLN A 281 6.57 -2.33 26.22
C GLN A 281 6.04 -3.46 27.11
N LEU A 282 6.82 -4.53 27.30
CA LEU A 282 6.47 -5.62 28.23
C LEU A 282 6.58 -5.18 29.68
N ASP A 283 7.63 -4.43 30.05
CA ASP A 283 7.83 -3.92 31.40
C ASP A 283 6.73 -2.91 31.80
N ASP A 284 6.27 -2.09 30.85
CA ASP A 284 5.20 -1.11 31.02
C ASP A 284 3.78 -1.78 31.10
N ASN A 285 3.71 -3.11 31.01
CA ASN A 285 2.50 -3.94 31.14
C ASN A 285 1.36 -3.47 30.22
N THR A 286 1.69 -3.17 28.96
CA THR A 286 0.73 -2.68 27.98
C THR A 286 -0.27 -3.76 27.59
N GLN A 287 -1.50 -3.37 27.20
CA GLN A 287 -2.55 -4.30 26.73
C GLN A 287 -2.16 -5.10 25.47
N GLN A 288 -0.99 -4.83 24.89
CA GLN A 288 -0.50 -5.40 23.62
C GLN A 288 0.68 -6.34 23.82
N GLU A 289 0.69 -7.08 24.91
CA GLU A 289 1.77 -8.02 25.28
C GLU A 289 2.12 -8.99 24.13
N ALA A 290 1.11 -9.57 23.47
CA ALA A 290 1.31 -10.48 22.35
C ALA A 290 2.05 -9.82 21.16
N ALA A 291 1.76 -8.56 20.86
CA ALA A 291 2.46 -7.83 19.79
C ALA A 291 3.90 -7.49 20.17
N ALA A 292 4.18 -7.17 21.42
CA ALA A 292 5.53 -6.93 21.91
C ALA A 292 6.38 -8.21 21.85
N TYR A 293 5.84 -9.36 22.28
CA TYR A 293 6.51 -10.66 22.11
C TYR A 293 6.71 -11.00 20.63
N TYR A 294 5.70 -10.77 19.78
CA TYR A 294 5.81 -10.98 18.36
C TYR A 294 6.95 -10.15 17.74
N GLY A 295 7.03 -8.87 18.08
CA GLY A 295 8.12 -8.00 17.66
C GLY A 295 9.49 -8.50 18.11
N LEU A 296 9.62 -8.99 19.36
CA LEU A 296 10.85 -9.63 19.84
C LEU A 296 11.21 -10.87 19.02
N ALA A 297 10.23 -11.73 18.70
CA ALA A 297 10.48 -12.93 17.90
C ALA A 297 11.03 -12.55 16.50
N LEU A 298 10.45 -11.52 15.85
CA LEU A 298 10.93 -11.02 14.56
C LEU A 298 12.39 -10.53 14.64
N VAL A 299 12.74 -9.76 15.66
CA VAL A 299 14.11 -9.26 15.81
C VAL A 299 15.09 -10.40 16.15
N TYR A 300 14.69 -11.37 16.96
CA TYR A 300 15.51 -12.53 17.25
C TYR A 300 15.77 -13.39 16.01
N MET A 301 14.79 -13.53 15.11
CA MET A 301 15.01 -14.17 13.81
C MET A 301 16.06 -13.41 12.99
N GLN A 302 15.97 -12.09 12.90
CA GLN A 302 16.92 -11.25 12.16
C GLN A 302 18.36 -11.33 12.72
N THR A 303 18.50 -11.57 14.02
CA THR A 303 19.80 -11.63 14.70
C THR A 303 20.33 -13.05 14.91
N GLY A 304 19.67 -14.07 14.32
CA GLY A 304 20.07 -15.46 14.42
C GLY A 304 19.81 -16.12 15.79
N GLN A 305 19.07 -15.46 16.68
CA GLN A 305 18.67 -15.99 18.00
C GLN A 305 17.40 -16.86 17.82
N PHE A 306 17.55 -17.94 17.04
CA PHE A 306 16.41 -18.76 16.61
C PHE A 306 15.72 -19.53 17.74
N ASN A 307 16.45 -19.92 18.79
CA ASN A 307 15.87 -20.62 19.94
C ASN A 307 14.92 -19.72 20.72
N GLU A 308 15.29 -18.47 20.92
CA GLU A 308 14.47 -17.44 21.58
C GLU A 308 13.23 -17.13 20.75
N ALA A 309 13.40 -16.94 19.44
CA ALA A 309 12.30 -16.72 18.52
C ALA A 309 11.31 -17.92 18.53
N LYS A 310 11.82 -19.14 18.50
CA LYS A 310 11.03 -20.37 18.54
C LYS A 310 10.21 -20.52 19.83
N ALA A 311 10.84 -20.21 20.98
CA ALA A 311 10.17 -20.27 22.28
C ALA A 311 9.00 -19.25 22.34
N ILE A 312 9.23 -18.02 21.87
CA ILE A 312 8.19 -16.97 21.84
C ILE A 312 7.07 -17.36 20.87
N LEU A 313 7.36 -17.70 19.62
CA LEU A 313 6.35 -18.08 18.63
C LEU A 313 5.56 -19.31 19.07
N GLY A 314 6.22 -20.29 19.71
CA GLY A 314 5.56 -21.46 20.28
C GLY A 314 4.56 -21.12 21.39
N ARG A 315 4.90 -20.14 22.26
CA ARG A 315 3.99 -19.60 23.27
C ARG A 315 2.80 -18.90 22.61
N LEU A 316 3.06 -17.97 21.68
CA LEU A 316 2.04 -17.19 21.00
C LEU A 316 1.04 -18.08 20.25
N LEU A 317 1.54 -19.13 19.55
CA LEU A 317 0.69 -20.08 18.87
C LEU A 317 -0.12 -20.98 19.80
N LYS A 318 0.40 -21.27 21.00
CA LYS A 318 -0.36 -22.01 22.02
C LYS A 318 -1.52 -21.17 22.57
N GLU A 319 -1.30 -19.86 22.80
CA GLU A 319 -2.30 -18.94 23.30
C GLU A 319 -3.33 -18.54 22.22
N ASN A 320 -2.86 -18.39 20.96
CA ASN A 320 -3.68 -17.97 19.81
C ASN A 320 -3.44 -18.88 18.60
N PRO A 321 -3.99 -20.12 18.59
CA PRO A 321 -3.65 -21.15 17.60
C PRO A 321 -4.16 -20.86 16.18
N TYR A 322 -5.01 -19.87 16.00
CA TYR A 322 -5.59 -19.49 14.69
C TYR A 322 -5.06 -18.17 14.14
N GLN A 323 -4.09 -17.52 14.84
CA GLN A 323 -3.57 -16.22 14.40
C GLN A 323 -2.65 -16.38 13.17
N PRO A 324 -3.05 -15.83 11.99
CA PRO A 324 -2.31 -16.03 10.74
C PRO A 324 -0.88 -15.49 10.79
N ALA A 325 -0.65 -14.34 11.43
CA ALA A 325 0.66 -13.73 11.54
C ALA A 325 1.66 -14.61 12.30
N PHE A 326 1.20 -15.33 13.33
CA PHE A 326 2.07 -16.24 14.09
C PHE A 326 2.44 -17.48 13.29
N HIS A 327 1.49 -18.03 12.52
CA HIS A 327 1.78 -19.15 11.61
C HIS A 327 2.76 -18.72 10.52
N TYR A 328 2.53 -17.56 9.93
CA TYR A 328 3.40 -17.00 8.90
C TYR A 328 4.85 -16.87 9.42
N SER A 329 5.03 -16.18 10.57
CA SER A 329 6.37 -15.98 11.12
C SER A 329 7.02 -17.27 11.69
N ASN A 330 6.23 -18.25 12.10
CA ASN A 330 6.77 -19.57 12.45
C ASN A 330 7.30 -20.34 11.23
N ILE A 331 6.80 -20.04 10.03
CA ILE A 331 7.33 -20.54 8.77
C ILE A 331 8.56 -19.72 8.35
N GLU A 332 8.52 -18.39 8.48
CA GLU A 332 9.70 -17.53 8.28
C GLU A 332 10.89 -18.01 9.15
N LEU A 333 10.62 -18.46 10.38
CA LEU A 333 11.65 -19.01 11.26
C LEU A 333 12.27 -20.30 10.72
N ASP A 334 11.46 -21.24 10.21
CA ASP A 334 12.00 -22.48 9.60
C ASP A 334 12.89 -22.13 8.39
N ILE A 335 12.46 -21.17 7.56
CA ILE A 335 13.22 -20.70 6.39
C ILE A 335 14.55 -20.08 6.84
N ALA A 336 14.51 -19.21 7.86
CA ALA A 336 15.72 -18.59 8.41
C ALA A 336 16.72 -19.60 8.98
N GLN A 337 16.22 -20.75 9.49
CA GLN A 337 17.02 -21.88 9.95
C GLN A 337 17.44 -22.84 8.81
N GLN A 338 17.05 -22.53 7.56
CA GLN A 338 17.26 -23.39 6.38
C GLN A 338 16.56 -24.78 6.48
N ASP A 339 15.55 -24.89 7.36
CA ASP A 339 14.69 -26.08 7.43
C ASP A 339 13.51 -25.93 6.44
N TYR A 340 13.85 -25.90 5.16
CA TYR A 340 12.87 -25.70 4.08
C TYR A 340 11.79 -26.78 4.05
N LYS A 341 12.17 -28.03 4.40
CA LYS A 341 11.23 -29.15 4.45
C LYS A 341 10.13 -28.92 5.51
N SER A 342 10.50 -28.48 6.70
CA SER A 342 9.53 -28.13 7.74
C SER A 342 8.66 -26.93 7.31
N GLY A 343 9.28 -25.89 6.75
CA GLY A 343 8.59 -24.73 6.21
C GLY A 343 7.55 -25.11 5.16
N LEU A 344 7.92 -25.91 4.15
CA LEU A 344 7.01 -26.37 3.09
C LEU A 344 5.84 -27.19 3.65
N LYS A 345 6.10 -28.08 4.61
CA LYS A 345 5.05 -28.86 5.27
C LYS A 345 4.04 -27.97 6.00
N LYS A 346 4.51 -26.95 6.72
CA LYS A 346 3.64 -25.97 7.39
C LYS A 346 2.86 -25.14 6.38
N LEU A 347 3.52 -24.70 5.28
CA LEU A 347 2.87 -23.97 4.18
C LEU A 347 1.73 -24.76 3.56
N GLU A 348 1.95 -26.04 3.24
CA GLU A 348 0.90 -26.91 2.71
C GLU A 348 -0.30 -27.02 3.65
N ALA A 349 -0.05 -27.20 4.95
CA ALA A 349 -1.12 -27.27 5.95
C ALA A 349 -1.95 -25.96 6.02
N GLN A 350 -1.32 -24.79 5.87
CA GLN A 350 -2.02 -23.50 5.85
C GLN A 350 -2.72 -23.24 4.51
N LEU A 351 -2.10 -23.57 3.38
CA LEU A 351 -2.66 -23.40 2.05
C LEU A 351 -3.84 -24.34 1.79
N ASN A 352 -3.87 -25.53 2.40
CA ASN A 352 -5.04 -26.41 2.35
C ASN A 352 -6.30 -25.77 2.95
N ARG A 353 -6.14 -24.85 3.90
CA ARG A 353 -7.23 -24.11 4.52
C ARG A 353 -7.59 -22.83 3.75
N ASN A 354 -6.60 -22.25 3.07
CA ASN A 354 -6.73 -21.01 2.32
C ASN A 354 -5.85 -21.02 1.05
N PRO A 355 -6.28 -21.73 -0.01
CA PRO A 355 -5.44 -22.02 -1.20
C PRO A 355 -4.96 -20.79 -1.96
N GLY A 356 -5.75 -19.69 -1.95
CA GLY A 356 -5.45 -18.45 -2.66
C GLY A 356 -4.72 -17.40 -1.81
N ASN A 357 -4.25 -17.76 -0.60
CA ASN A 357 -3.63 -16.77 0.29
C ASN A 357 -2.31 -16.24 -0.27
N TYR A 358 -2.29 -14.96 -0.65
CA TYR A 358 -1.13 -14.33 -1.28
C TYR A 358 0.15 -14.39 -0.43
N PRO A 359 0.13 -14.00 0.87
CA PRO A 359 1.32 -14.13 1.72
C PRO A 359 1.90 -15.55 1.77
N LEU A 360 1.05 -16.55 1.93
CA LEU A 360 1.50 -17.94 2.02
C LEU A 360 2.05 -18.46 0.68
N LEU A 361 1.44 -18.07 -0.45
CA LEU A 361 1.96 -18.42 -1.77
C LEU A 361 3.29 -17.73 -2.06
N SER A 362 3.44 -16.46 -1.66
CA SER A 362 4.72 -15.75 -1.78
C SER A 362 5.81 -16.40 -0.97
N LEU A 363 5.52 -16.78 0.27
CA LEU A 363 6.46 -17.48 1.14
C LEU A 363 6.78 -18.90 0.63
N LYS A 364 5.80 -19.58 0.00
CA LYS A 364 6.03 -20.89 -0.66
C LYS A 364 6.98 -20.74 -1.83
N ALA A 365 6.78 -19.74 -2.68
CA ALA A 365 7.66 -19.49 -3.81
C ALA A 365 9.09 -19.18 -3.35
N GLU A 366 9.26 -18.37 -2.31
CA GLU A 366 10.56 -18.06 -1.71
C GLU A 366 11.21 -19.30 -1.11
N THR A 367 10.45 -20.13 -0.36
CA THR A 367 10.98 -21.37 0.25
C THR A 367 11.46 -22.34 -0.83
N LEU A 368 10.68 -22.54 -1.89
CA LEU A 368 11.05 -23.40 -3.01
C LEU A 368 12.29 -22.86 -3.74
N TRP A 369 12.41 -21.55 -3.91
CA TRP A 369 13.57 -20.90 -4.52
C TRP A 369 14.84 -21.14 -3.69
N LEU A 370 14.77 -20.94 -2.37
CA LEU A 370 15.89 -21.15 -1.45
C LEU A 370 16.29 -22.63 -1.33
N ASP A 371 15.32 -23.54 -1.49
CA ASP A 371 15.54 -25.00 -1.52
C ASP A 371 15.95 -25.51 -2.91
N HIS A 372 16.30 -24.61 -3.85
CA HIS A 372 16.71 -24.92 -5.24
C HIS A 372 15.66 -25.65 -6.09
N GLN A 373 14.39 -25.66 -5.67
CA GLN A 373 13.26 -26.22 -6.42
C GLN A 373 12.68 -25.16 -7.39
N TYR A 374 13.48 -24.76 -8.38
CA TYR A 374 13.21 -23.59 -9.22
C TYR A 374 11.95 -23.74 -10.10
N GLU A 375 11.69 -24.94 -10.65
CA GLU A 375 10.48 -25.19 -11.44
C GLU A 375 9.23 -24.98 -10.59
N GLY A 376 9.19 -25.57 -9.39
CA GLY A 376 8.07 -25.41 -8.46
C GLY A 376 7.87 -23.96 -8.01
N ALA A 377 8.94 -23.23 -7.72
CA ALA A 377 8.90 -21.81 -7.43
C ALA A 377 8.33 -20.99 -8.61
N GLY A 378 8.75 -21.33 -9.84
CA GLY A 378 8.25 -20.70 -11.07
C GLY A 378 6.77 -20.96 -11.33
N GLU A 379 6.25 -22.13 -10.99
CA GLU A 379 4.81 -22.45 -11.08
C GLU A 379 3.99 -21.59 -10.10
N VAL A 380 4.42 -21.51 -8.84
CA VAL A 380 3.74 -20.69 -7.82
C VAL A 380 3.78 -19.21 -8.20
N LEU A 381 4.93 -18.67 -8.64
CA LEU A 381 5.05 -17.29 -9.09
C LEU A 381 4.24 -17.00 -10.35
N SER A 382 4.12 -17.97 -11.26
CA SER A 382 3.26 -17.85 -12.45
C SER A 382 1.78 -17.78 -12.08
N LEU A 383 1.35 -18.49 -11.04
CA LEU A 383 0.00 -18.37 -10.46
C LEU A 383 -0.20 -16.97 -9.88
N LEU A 384 0.72 -16.53 -9.03
CA LEU A 384 0.68 -15.19 -8.44
C LEU A 384 0.66 -14.08 -9.50
N ALA A 385 1.44 -14.20 -10.58
CA ALA A 385 1.46 -13.22 -11.66
C ALA A 385 0.14 -13.09 -12.43
N ARG A 386 -0.76 -14.07 -12.39
CA ARG A 386 -2.11 -13.97 -12.96
C ARG A 386 -3.02 -13.11 -12.10
N ASP A 387 -2.98 -13.32 -10.78
CA ASP A 387 -3.89 -12.67 -9.84
C ASP A 387 -3.35 -11.27 -9.45
N ARG A 388 -2.02 -11.12 -9.40
CA ARG A 388 -1.30 -9.89 -9.01
C ARG A 388 -0.45 -9.36 -10.16
N ASN A 389 -1.07 -9.24 -11.33
CA ASN A 389 -0.38 -8.83 -12.56
C ASN A 389 0.16 -7.39 -12.53
N GLN A 390 -0.29 -6.55 -11.58
CA GLN A 390 0.18 -5.18 -11.36
C GLN A 390 1.30 -5.09 -10.30
N ASP A 391 1.70 -6.21 -9.70
CA ASP A 391 2.78 -6.26 -8.71
C ASP A 391 4.14 -6.48 -9.41
N PRO A 392 5.03 -5.48 -9.44
CA PRO A 392 6.32 -5.60 -10.12
C PRO A 392 7.24 -6.62 -9.46
N MET A 393 7.13 -6.83 -8.13
CA MET A 393 8.01 -7.77 -7.42
C MET A 393 7.70 -9.23 -7.76
N VAL A 394 6.45 -9.56 -8.02
CA VAL A 394 6.06 -10.89 -8.51
C VAL A 394 6.73 -11.19 -9.85
N TRP A 395 6.69 -10.23 -10.79
CA TRP A 395 7.33 -10.39 -12.09
C TRP A 395 8.86 -10.44 -12.01
N TYR A 396 9.44 -9.61 -11.14
CA TYR A 396 10.89 -9.62 -10.89
C TYR A 396 11.35 -10.99 -10.39
N ARG A 397 10.73 -11.51 -9.34
CA ARG A 397 11.03 -12.84 -8.76
C ARG A 397 10.79 -13.96 -9.76
N LEU A 398 9.71 -13.88 -10.56
CA LEU A 398 9.42 -14.86 -11.61
C LEU A 398 10.53 -14.89 -12.66
N ALA A 399 11.07 -13.73 -13.03
CA ALA A 399 12.18 -13.68 -13.99
C ALA A 399 13.45 -14.34 -13.43
N GLU A 400 13.80 -14.07 -12.16
CA GLU A 400 14.97 -14.69 -11.51
C GLU A 400 14.85 -16.20 -11.44
N VAL A 401 13.70 -16.71 -10.95
CA VAL A 401 13.46 -18.14 -10.79
C VAL A 401 13.44 -18.85 -12.14
N ARG A 402 12.82 -18.27 -13.18
CA ARG A 402 12.85 -18.82 -14.54
C ARG A 402 14.26 -18.91 -15.11
N GLY A 403 15.13 -17.94 -14.76
CA GLY A 403 16.54 -17.98 -15.14
C GLY A 403 17.28 -19.17 -14.53
N LEU A 404 17.08 -19.40 -13.25
CA LEU A 404 17.67 -20.54 -12.53
C LEU A 404 17.11 -21.90 -13.01
N ALA A 405 15.85 -21.93 -13.45
CA ALA A 405 15.22 -23.11 -14.07
C ALA A 405 15.58 -23.31 -15.55
N GLY A 406 16.44 -22.45 -16.15
CA GLY A 406 16.84 -22.54 -17.56
C GLY A 406 15.78 -22.09 -18.58
N ASN A 407 14.66 -21.51 -18.14
CA ASN A 407 13.61 -21.01 -19.02
C ASN A 407 13.92 -19.59 -19.52
N ILE A 408 14.84 -19.46 -20.46
CA ILE A 408 15.36 -18.16 -20.94
C ILE A 408 14.28 -17.31 -21.59
N SER A 409 13.41 -17.90 -22.43
CA SER A 409 12.28 -17.15 -23.03
C SER A 409 11.35 -16.60 -21.94
N GLY A 410 11.07 -17.40 -20.92
CA GLY A 410 10.25 -16.99 -19.78
C GLY A 410 10.90 -15.85 -18.95
N VAL A 411 12.23 -15.83 -18.83
CA VAL A 411 12.97 -14.71 -18.19
C VAL A 411 12.66 -13.43 -18.89
N HIS A 412 12.84 -13.38 -20.23
CA HIS A 412 12.64 -12.16 -20.99
C HIS A 412 11.19 -11.68 -20.96
N GLN A 413 10.22 -12.60 -20.99
CA GLN A 413 8.81 -12.24 -20.84
C GLN A 413 8.52 -11.63 -19.46
N ALA A 414 8.99 -12.24 -18.38
CA ALA A 414 8.76 -11.75 -17.03
C ALA A 414 9.47 -10.41 -16.76
N ARG A 415 10.72 -10.25 -17.26
CA ARG A 415 11.44 -8.98 -17.19
C ARG A 415 10.72 -7.87 -17.96
N ALA A 416 10.13 -8.18 -19.09
CA ALA A 416 9.36 -7.21 -19.85
C ALA A 416 8.16 -6.70 -19.07
N GLU A 417 7.39 -7.58 -18.42
CA GLU A 417 6.27 -7.16 -17.56
C GLU A 417 6.74 -6.31 -16.39
N TYR A 418 7.82 -6.70 -15.71
CA TYR A 418 8.44 -5.87 -14.68
C TYR A 418 8.78 -4.47 -15.21
N PHE A 419 9.48 -4.37 -16.36
CA PHE A 419 9.86 -3.09 -16.94
C PHE A 419 8.67 -2.23 -17.37
N ILE A 420 7.57 -2.85 -17.82
CA ILE A 420 6.32 -2.14 -18.11
C ILE A 420 5.75 -1.48 -16.86
N LEU A 421 5.75 -2.21 -15.74
CA LEU A 421 5.19 -1.75 -14.47
C LEU A 421 6.03 -0.64 -13.81
N VAL A 422 7.34 -0.63 -14.05
CA VAL A 422 8.23 0.44 -13.57
C VAL A 422 8.50 1.52 -14.62
N GLY A 423 7.75 1.53 -15.75
CA GLY A 423 7.82 2.59 -16.76
C GLY A 423 9.07 2.59 -17.65
N ALA A 424 9.88 1.53 -17.60
CA ALA A 424 11.09 1.38 -18.42
C ALA A 424 10.77 0.74 -19.79
N PHE A 425 9.94 1.41 -20.61
CA PHE A 425 9.37 0.85 -21.85
C PHE A 425 10.40 0.42 -22.88
N SER A 426 11.49 1.16 -23.04
CA SER A 426 12.57 0.78 -23.95
C SER A 426 13.21 -0.56 -23.57
N LEU A 427 13.46 -0.80 -22.26
CA LEU A 427 13.94 -2.07 -21.76
C LEU A 427 12.91 -3.18 -21.92
N ALA A 428 11.63 -2.88 -21.72
CA ALA A 428 10.55 -3.85 -21.94
C ALA A 428 10.52 -4.33 -23.40
N ARG A 429 10.63 -3.41 -24.37
CA ARG A 429 10.70 -3.75 -25.81
C ARG A 429 11.91 -4.61 -26.16
N GLU A 430 13.07 -4.27 -25.59
CA GLU A 430 14.30 -5.06 -25.77
C GLU A 430 14.07 -6.50 -25.27
N GLN A 431 13.55 -6.67 -24.07
CA GLN A 431 13.28 -8.00 -23.50
C GLN A 431 12.26 -8.79 -24.34
N LEU A 432 11.17 -8.16 -24.77
CA LEU A 432 10.20 -8.82 -25.68
C LEU A 432 10.82 -9.20 -27.02
N GLY A 433 11.69 -8.37 -27.57
CA GLY A 433 12.44 -8.68 -28.81
C GLY A 433 13.35 -9.90 -28.65
N LEU A 434 14.01 -10.05 -27.49
CA LEU A 434 14.81 -11.24 -27.18
C LEU A 434 13.91 -12.48 -27.02
N ALA A 435 12.80 -12.37 -26.30
CA ALA A 435 11.82 -13.44 -26.16
C ALA A 435 11.28 -13.89 -27.53
N GLN A 436 10.98 -12.95 -28.42
CA GLN A 436 10.46 -13.25 -29.76
C GLN A 436 11.44 -14.09 -30.58
N LYS A 437 12.74 -13.75 -30.53
CA LYS A 437 13.79 -14.52 -31.25
C LYS A 437 13.86 -15.96 -30.75
N LEU A 438 13.65 -16.19 -29.47
CA LEU A 438 13.71 -17.53 -28.84
C LEU A 438 12.44 -18.36 -29.07
N THR A 439 11.36 -17.73 -29.52
CA THR A 439 10.03 -18.40 -29.67
C THR A 439 9.57 -18.42 -31.13
N MET A 440 10.46 -18.21 -32.11
CA MET A 440 10.08 -18.18 -33.52
C MET A 440 9.42 -19.48 -34.03
N SER A 441 9.78 -20.61 -33.47
CA SER A 441 9.18 -21.92 -33.79
C SER A 441 7.85 -22.18 -33.08
N ASP A 442 7.52 -21.43 -32.02
CA ASP A 442 6.24 -21.51 -31.34
C ASP A 442 5.31 -20.37 -31.80
N PHE A 443 4.41 -20.70 -32.73
CA PHE A 443 3.49 -19.73 -33.30
C PHE A 443 2.61 -19.04 -32.25
N LYS A 444 2.14 -19.77 -31.23
CA LYS A 444 1.28 -19.22 -30.18
C LYS A 444 2.03 -18.22 -29.31
N GLN A 445 3.19 -18.59 -28.80
CA GLN A 445 4.02 -17.70 -27.98
C GLN A 445 4.49 -16.48 -28.77
N SER A 446 4.95 -16.68 -30.00
CA SER A 446 5.37 -15.60 -30.88
C SER A 446 4.23 -14.58 -31.17
N ALA A 447 2.99 -15.06 -31.31
CA ALA A 447 1.83 -14.18 -31.51
C ALA A 447 1.53 -13.33 -30.25
N ILE A 448 1.59 -13.94 -29.06
CA ILE A 448 1.38 -13.26 -27.77
C ILE A 448 2.45 -12.17 -27.58
N ILE A 449 3.73 -12.49 -27.81
CA ILE A 449 4.84 -11.54 -27.65
C ILE A 449 4.72 -10.38 -28.64
N ARG A 450 4.35 -10.65 -29.90
CA ARG A 450 4.12 -9.57 -30.89
C ARG A 450 2.99 -8.64 -30.49
N GLN A 451 1.91 -9.18 -29.93
CA GLN A 451 0.83 -8.34 -29.42
C GLN A 451 1.33 -7.48 -28.25
N ARG A 452 2.06 -8.07 -27.31
CA ARG A 452 2.59 -7.34 -26.16
C ARG A 452 3.57 -6.22 -26.57
N LEU A 453 4.40 -6.46 -27.58
CA LEU A 453 5.25 -5.42 -28.17
C LEU A 453 4.45 -4.21 -28.67
N ARG A 454 3.33 -4.44 -29.37
CA ARG A 454 2.45 -3.34 -29.81
C ARG A 454 1.85 -2.58 -28.64
N ASP A 455 1.41 -3.33 -27.61
CA ASP A 455 0.83 -2.72 -26.41
C ASP A 455 1.84 -1.82 -25.70
N VAL A 456 3.11 -2.24 -25.59
CA VAL A 456 4.18 -1.45 -24.96
C VAL A 456 4.45 -0.16 -25.72
N VAL A 457 4.50 -0.19 -27.05
CA VAL A 457 4.66 1.02 -27.88
C VAL A 457 3.53 2.02 -27.61
N LEU A 458 2.28 1.53 -27.59
CA LEU A 458 1.12 2.39 -27.28
C LEU A 458 1.14 2.95 -25.84
N MET A 459 1.69 2.19 -24.87
CA MET A 459 1.85 2.66 -23.50
C MET A 459 2.93 3.76 -23.40
N GLU A 460 4.03 3.59 -24.11
CA GLU A 460 5.13 4.58 -24.18
C GLU A 460 4.66 5.89 -24.82
N GLU A 461 4.00 5.82 -25.97
CA GLU A 461 3.44 7.01 -26.64
C GLU A 461 2.43 7.78 -25.77
N ARG A 462 1.65 7.06 -24.94
CA ARG A 462 0.72 7.69 -24.00
C ARG A 462 1.46 8.34 -22.83
N ALA A 463 2.53 7.72 -22.35
CA ALA A 463 3.34 8.28 -21.26
C ALA A 463 4.10 9.54 -21.68
N GLU A 464 4.55 9.63 -22.95
CA GLU A 464 5.21 10.81 -23.50
C GLU A 464 4.28 12.01 -23.72
N LYS A 465 2.97 11.76 -23.87
CA LYS A 465 1.94 12.81 -24.05
C LYS A 465 1.41 13.40 -22.75
N LEU A 466 1.78 12.82 -21.59
CA LEU A 466 1.43 13.29 -20.24
C LEU A 466 2.58 14.08 -19.60
#